data_84f2e41ec8d7c3a439044e2a4db51291
#
_entry.id   84f2e41ec8d7c3a439044e2a4db51291
#
_cell.length_a   1.000
_cell.length_b   1.000
_cell.length_c   1.000
_cell.angle_alpha   90.00
_cell.angle_beta   90.00
_cell.angle_gamma   90.00
#
_symmetry.space_group_name_H-M   'P 1'
#
loop_
_entity.id
_entity.type
_entity.pdbx_description
1 polymer ?
#
loop_
_entity_poly.entity_id
_entity_poly.type
_entity_poly.pdbx_seq_one_letter_code
_entity_poly.pdbx_strand_id
1 'polypeptide(L)'
;LYITWGVFVISTSLSYLYSAQSVILTADQNVYLVKLITGLTRSLAYILQIFLMICGVSFWIVCAIELLSNVIQLILFNRLTLKKYPQLVKLDITDTINKENIISVKSKIKREIKYTFVHKIAGVVVFNTDYLIISVFLGITVITSFSSYMMLIQALGFLISAIASPLGAYIGAKLYSDSKEKVIRIISLYNSLFFMLGVFCAYMFYISSSTFVSLWMGKEIVLSQQLVLLLSVNCFVLIARISFDVAKVGLGYMSDIELPLLEAIINIIVSLVLVHYLGLNGIVIGTIVSNIIVVMILKPVFLYKNALKSDNAFIIHELIRSWFFISIFLLSIFFITRAKVIVSNEWLDFFIQVCMSSITPLLLLIMIYSVFDSNVRKFMFVMFKKMYREN
;
A
#
# COMPACT_ATOMS: atom_id res chain seq x y z
N LEU A 1 17.61 22.85 -13.29
CA LEU A 1 16.80 21.67 -13.60
C LEU A 1 17.69 20.45 -13.89
N TYR A 2 18.62 20.48 -14.86
CA TYR A 2 19.49 19.34 -15.23
C TYR A 2 20.37 18.84 -14.08
N ILE A 3 20.97 19.75 -13.30
CA ILE A 3 21.77 19.39 -12.13
C ILE A 3 20.94 18.66 -11.09
N THR A 4 19.77 19.18 -10.77
CA THR A 4 18.82 18.57 -9.83
C THR A 4 18.42 17.18 -10.27
N TRP A 5 18.08 17.02 -11.56
CA TRP A 5 17.74 15.72 -12.15
C TRP A 5 18.91 14.73 -12.08
N GLY A 6 20.13 15.18 -12.40
CA GLY A 6 21.32 14.35 -12.31
C GLY A 6 21.62 13.87 -10.89
N VAL A 7 21.50 14.77 -9.89
CA VAL A 7 21.64 14.41 -8.46
C VAL A 7 20.61 13.38 -8.05
N PHE A 8 19.35 13.53 -8.49
CA PHE A 8 18.28 12.58 -8.18
C PHE A 8 18.54 11.19 -8.79
N VAL A 9 18.97 11.13 -10.05
CA VAL A 9 19.30 9.86 -10.73
C VAL A 9 20.47 9.14 -10.03
N ILE A 10 21.53 9.87 -9.69
CA ILE A 10 22.68 9.30 -8.95
C ILE A 10 22.24 8.80 -7.57
N SER A 11 21.46 9.59 -6.85
CA SER A 11 20.93 9.24 -5.54
C SER A 11 20.10 7.95 -5.58
N THR A 12 19.21 7.85 -6.54
CA THR A 12 18.38 6.64 -6.74
C THR A 12 19.24 5.44 -7.12
N SER A 13 20.26 5.62 -7.99
CA SER A 13 21.18 4.55 -8.38
C SER A 13 21.98 4.00 -7.19
N LEU A 14 22.42 4.85 -6.28
CA LEU A 14 23.10 4.43 -5.06
C LEU A 14 22.25 3.52 -4.17
N SER A 15 20.93 3.70 -4.17
CA SER A 15 20.04 2.84 -3.37
C SER A 15 20.08 1.37 -3.79
N TYR A 16 20.38 1.07 -5.06
CA TYR A 16 20.53 -0.30 -5.53
C TYR A 16 21.81 -0.99 -4.99
N LEU A 17 22.86 -0.24 -4.65
CA LEU A 17 24.11 -0.82 -4.18
C LEU A 17 24.00 -1.46 -2.79
N TYR A 18 23.07 -1.00 -1.95
CA TYR A 18 22.83 -1.61 -0.64
C TYR A 18 21.55 -2.45 -0.58
N SER A 19 20.83 -2.61 -1.70
CA SER A 19 19.60 -3.39 -1.73
C SER A 19 19.83 -4.87 -1.39
N ALA A 20 20.93 -5.46 -1.86
CA ALA A 20 21.29 -6.84 -1.55
C ALA A 20 21.48 -7.06 -0.04
N GLN A 21 22.19 -6.15 0.63
CA GLN A 21 22.43 -6.21 2.08
C GLN A 21 21.11 -6.08 2.87
N SER A 22 20.23 -5.17 2.45
CA SER A 22 18.93 -5.01 3.09
C SER A 22 18.05 -6.26 2.93
N VAL A 23 18.10 -6.93 1.77
CA VAL A 23 17.38 -8.19 1.52
C VAL A 23 17.91 -9.32 2.39
N ILE A 24 19.25 -9.47 2.53
CA ILE A 24 19.86 -10.48 3.39
C ILE A 24 19.40 -10.29 4.85
N LEU A 25 19.44 -9.06 5.35
CA LEU A 25 18.98 -8.75 6.71
C LEU A 25 17.47 -9.02 6.88
N THR A 26 16.67 -8.74 5.86
CA THR A 26 15.22 -9.03 5.86
C THR A 26 14.96 -10.52 5.88
N ALA A 27 15.68 -11.31 5.08
CA ALA A 27 15.55 -12.76 5.01
C ALA A 27 15.93 -13.44 6.34
N ASP A 28 16.90 -12.89 7.06
CA ASP A 28 17.31 -13.32 8.41
C ASP A 28 16.45 -12.70 9.54
N GLN A 29 15.22 -12.29 9.25
CA GLN A 29 14.25 -11.72 10.21
C GLN A 29 14.71 -10.44 10.93
N ASN A 30 15.76 -9.76 10.44
CA ASN A 30 16.27 -8.51 11.01
C ASN A 30 15.67 -7.26 10.32
N VAL A 31 14.40 -7.33 9.96
CA VAL A 31 13.66 -6.23 9.31
C VAL A 31 13.70 -4.95 10.13
N TYR A 32 13.72 -5.06 11.47
CA TYR A 32 13.78 -3.91 12.36
C TYR A 32 15.05 -3.08 12.15
N LEU A 33 16.21 -3.72 11.91
CA LEU A 33 17.48 -3.02 11.63
C LEU A 33 17.38 -2.27 10.30
N VAL A 34 16.80 -2.91 9.28
CA VAL A 34 16.59 -2.26 7.97
C VAL A 34 15.71 -1.03 8.13
N LYS A 35 14.59 -1.16 8.85
CA LYS A 35 13.66 -0.05 9.10
C LYS A 35 14.27 1.05 9.96
N LEU A 36 15.08 0.69 10.95
CA LEU A 36 15.75 1.65 11.83
C LEU A 36 16.79 2.46 11.05
N ILE A 37 17.66 1.81 10.29
CA ILE A 37 18.68 2.51 9.47
C ILE A 37 18.00 3.43 8.46
N THR A 38 17.07 2.90 7.65
CA THR A 38 16.40 3.69 6.61
C THR A 38 15.54 4.80 7.20
N GLY A 39 14.81 4.52 8.28
CA GLY A 39 13.96 5.48 8.96
C GLY A 39 14.75 6.64 9.56
N LEU A 40 15.77 6.36 10.36
CA LEU A 40 16.58 7.41 10.99
C LEU A 40 17.32 8.27 9.97
N THR A 41 17.99 7.65 8.98
CA THR A 41 18.76 8.41 7.98
C THR A 41 17.86 9.30 7.14
N ARG A 42 16.69 8.82 6.72
CA ARG A 42 15.71 9.62 5.95
C ARG A 42 15.05 10.70 6.79
N SER A 43 14.67 10.41 8.03
CA SER A 43 14.10 11.44 8.92
C SER A 43 15.07 12.59 9.16
N LEU A 44 16.35 12.28 9.42
CA LEU A 44 17.38 13.30 9.57
C LEU A 44 17.59 14.09 8.26
N ALA A 45 17.59 13.41 7.11
CA ALA A 45 17.69 14.06 5.82
C ALA A 45 16.51 15.02 5.59
N TYR A 46 15.27 14.62 5.87
CA TYR A 46 14.08 15.48 5.71
C TYR A 46 14.11 16.69 6.64
N ILE A 47 14.52 16.51 7.90
CA ILE A 47 14.67 17.64 8.85
C ILE A 47 15.69 18.64 8.29
N LEU A 48 16.83 18.16 7.82
CA LEU A 48 17.87 19.01 7.24
C LEU A 48 17.41 19.70 5.95
N GLN A 49 16.68 18.99 5.09
CA GLN A 49 16.09 19.55 3.87
C GLN A 49 15.11 20.68 4.18
N ILE A 50 14.20 20.47 5.16
CA ILE A 50 13.25 21.51 5.61
C ILE A 50 14.02 22.73 6.13
N PHE A 51 15.04 22.51 6.97
CA PHE A 51 15.85 23.60 7.50
C PHE A 51 16.53 24.40 6.38
N LEU A 52 17.15 23.73 5.40
CA LEU A 52 17.80 24.38 4.27
C LEU A 52 16.82 25.13 3.37
N MET A 53 15.61 24.60 3.19
CA MET A 53 14.55 25.30 2.45
C MET A 53 14.12 26.60 3.16
N ILE A 54 13.98 26.58 4.47
CA ILE A 54 13.67 27.77 5.28
C ILE A 54 14.80 28.81 5.18
N CYS A 55 16.05 28.36 5.11
CA CYS A 55 17.20 29.24 4.92
C CYS A 55 17.35 29.79 3.48
N GLY A 56 16.44 29.43 2.55
CA GLY A 56 16.46 29.91 1.17
C GLY A 56 17.60 29.32 0.32
N VAL A 57 18.13 28.17 0.69
CA VAL A 57 19.23 27.51 -0.04
C VAL A 57 18.71 26.96 -1.38
N SER A 58 19.56 26.96 -2.39
CA SER A 58 19.22 26.49 -3.74
C SER A 58 18.72 25.05 -3.74
N PHE A 59 17.64 24.77 -4.47
CA PHE A 59 16.93 23.48 -4.48
C PHE A 59 17.81 22.28 -4.85
N TRP A 60 18.83 22.45 -5.70
CA TRP A 60 19.75 21.34 -6.01
C TRP A 60 20.59 20.88 -4.81
N ILE A 61 20.92 21.80 -3.87
CA ILE A 61 21.63 21.47 -2.62
C ILE A 61 20.70 20.68 -1.70
N VAL A 62 19.42 21.05 -1.63
CA VAL A 62 18.42 20.32 -0.88
C VAL A 62 18.30 18.88 -1.41
N CYS A 63 18.31 18.69 -2.74
CA CYS A 63 18.31 17.36 -3.36
C CYS A 63 19.60 16.57 -3.07
N ALA A 64 20.76 17.24 -2.91
CA ALA A 64 22.02 16.58 -2.59
C ALA A 64 22.02 15.93 -1.18
N ILE A 65 21.18 16.38 -0.26
CA ILE A 65 20.98 15.75 1.06
C ILE A 65 20.45 14.32 0.91
N GLU A 66 19.58 14.07 -0.06
CA GLU A 66 19.08 12.70 -0.34
C GLU A 66 20.22 11.79 -0.80
N LEU A 67 21.13 12.30 -1.65
CA LEU A 67 22.32 11.57 -2.07
C LEU A 67 23.21 11.24 -0.86
N LEU A 68 23.45 12.20 0.03
CA LEU A 68 24.20 11.99 1.25
C LEU A 68 23.56 10.91 2.15
N SER A 69 22.24 10.96 2.31
CA SER A 69 21.48 9.95 3.06
C SER A 69 21.70 8.54 2.49
N ASN A 70 21.65 8.37 1.17
CA ASN A 70 21.89 7.09 0.51
C ASN A 70 23.33 6.59 0.67
N VAL A 71 24.32 7.49 0.65
CA VAL A 71 25.73 7.15 0.95
C VAL A 71 25.87 6.65 2.39
N ILE A 72 25.26 7.34 3.35
CA ILE A 72 25.27 6.91 4.76
C ILE A 72 24.63 5.53 4.91
N GLN A 73 23.48 5.30 4.26
CA GLN A 73 22.81 4.00 4.26
C GLN A 73 23.71 2.90 3.68
N LEU A 74 24.39 3.16 2.56
CA LEU A 74 25.34 2.23 1.95
C LEU A 74 26.44 1.82 2.94
N ILE A 75 27.05 2.80 3.63
CA ILE A 75 28.10 2.55 4.61
C ILE A 75 27.55 1.72 5.79
N LEU A 76 26.39 2.10 6.33
CA LEU A 76 25.80 1.43 7.48
C LEU A 76 25.39 -0.01 7.15
N PHE A 77 24.74 -0.24 6.01
CA PHE A 77 24.35 -1.58 5.57
C PHE A 77 25.56 -2.47 5.31
N ASN A 78 26.59 -1.97 4.63
CA ASN A 78 27.81 -2.72 4.40
C ASN A 78 28.49 -3.11 5.71
N ARG A 79 28.71 -2.16 6.64
CA ARG A 79 29.33 -2.44 7.94
C ARG A 79 28.54 -3.45 8.75
N LEU A 80 27.21 -3.30 8.78
CA LEU A 80 26.35 -4.21 9.54
C LEU A 80 26.37 -5.62 8.97
N THR A 81 26.28 -5.76 7.64
CA THR A 81 26.27 -7.05 6.96
C THR A 81 27.62 -7.76 7.11
N LEU A 82 28.73 -7.05 6.93
CA LEU A 82 30.07 -7.60 7.12
C LEU A 82 30.30 -8.08 8.57
N LYS A 83 29.82 -7.32 9.55
CA LYS A 83 29.93 -7.69 10.97
C LYS A 83 29.08 -8.91 11.31
N LYS A 84 27.86 -8.99 10.76
CA LYS A 84 26.90 -10.06 11.12
C LYS A 84 27.13 -11.34 10.32
N TYR A 85 27.61 -11.22 9.08
CA TYR A 85 27.81 -12.35 8.16
C TYR A 85 29.25 -12.39 7.60
N PRO A 86 30.27 -12.54 8.44
CA PRO A 86 31.67 -12.55 7.99
C PRO A 86 31.96 -13.69 7.01
N GLN A 87 31.15 -14.74 7.01
CA GLN A 87 31.25 -15.91 6.12
C GLN A 87 30.96 -15.56 4.65
N LEU A 88 30.11 -14.55 4.38
CA LEU A 88 29.77 -14.15 3.00
C LEU A 88 30.98 -13.56 2.25
N VAL A 89 31.98 -13.06 2.96
CA VAL A 89 33.21 -12.50 2.37
C VAL A 89 34.26 -13.59 2.09
N LYS A 90 34.18 -14.72 2.82
CA LYS A 90 35.17 -15.82 2.77
C LYS A 90 34.73 -17.01 1.88
N LEU A 91 33.55 -16.92 1.28
CA LEU A 91 33.08 -17.97 0.39
C LEU A 91 33.86 -17.89 -0.94
N ASP A 92 34.93 -18.67 -1.03
CA ASP A 92 35.50 -19.10 -2.32
C ASP A 92 34.45 -20.03 -2.98
N ILE A 93 33.70 -19.45 -3.92
CA ILE A 93 32.54 -20.10 -4.58
C ILE A 93 32.98 -21.31 -5.45
N THR A 94 34.28 -21.51 -5.60
CA THR A 94 34.84 -22.46 -6.56
C THR A 94 34.85 -23.91 -6.08
N ASP A 95 34.83 -24.20 -4.78
CA ASP A 95 35.21 -25.56 -4.32
C ASP A 95 34.07 -26.46 -3.81
N THR A 96 32.81 -25.99 -3.65
CA THR A 96 31.80 -26.80 -2.96
C THR A 96 30.43 -26.95 -3.65
N ILE A 97 30.22 -26.41 -4.84
CA ILE A 97 28.87 -26.45 -5.41
C ILE A 97 28.84 -27.39 -6.66
N ASN A 98 28.08 -28.46 -6.52
CA ASN A 98 27.81 -29.40 -7.62
C ASN A 98 27.20 -28.67 -8.84
N LYS A 99 27.82 -28.70 -10.01
CA LYS A 99 27.43 -27.91 -11.20
C LYS A 99 25.97 -28.11 -11.62
N GLU A 100 25.40 -29.29 -11.42
CA GLU A 100 23.98 -29.59 -11.71
C GLU A 100 23.03 -28.84 -10.78
N ASN A 101 23.38 -28.73 -9.49
CA ASN A 101 22.60 -27.96 -8.55
C ASN A 101 22.63 -26.44 -8.84
N ILE A 102 23.77 -25.93 -9.36
CA ILE A 102 23.87 -24.51 -9.75
C ILE A 102 22.93 -24.21 -10.92
N ILE A 103 22.85 -25.08 -11.92
CA ILE A 103 22.00 -24.86 -13.12
C ILE A 103 20.53 -24.85 -12.71
N SER A 104 20.09 -25.79 -11.88
CA SER A 104 18.71 -25.86 -11.41
C SER A 104 18.33 -24.65 -10.56
N VAL A 105 19.17 -24.23 -9.62
CA VAL A 105 18.97 -23.05 -8.77
C VAL A 105 18.96 -21.78 -9.63
N LYS A 106 19.90 -21.64 -10.58
CA LYS A 106 19.96 -20.48 -11.50
C LYS A 106 18.70 -20.34 -12.35
N SER A 107 18.18 -21.46 -12.87
CA SER A 107 16.93 -21.45 -13.66
C SER A 107 15.73 -21.03 -12.81
N LYS A 108 15.65 -21.50 -11.57
CA LYS A 108 14.61 -21.13 -10.59
C LYS A 108 14.69 -19.64 -10.24
N ILE A 109 15.88 -19.15 -9.92
CA ILE A 109 16.11 -17.72 -9.63
C ILE A 109 15.72 -16.85 -10.84
N LYS A 110 16.12 -17.23 -12.05
CA LYS A 110 15.79 -16.49 -13.29
C LYS A 110 14.27 -16.40 -13.48
N ARG A 111 13.53 -17.46 -13.18
CA ARG A 111 12.07 -17.48 -13.26
C ARG A 111 11.44 -16.53 -12.25
N GLU A 112 11.89 -16.57 -10.99
CA GLU A 112 11.37 -15.69 -9.93
C GLU A 112 11.70 -14.20 -10.20
N ILE A 113 12.90 -13.91 -10.73
CA ILE A 113 13.26 -12.56 -11.19
C ILE A 113 12.29 -12.09 -12.28
N LYS A 114 11.99 -12.94 -13.28
CA LYS A 114 11.03 -12.60 -14.35
C LYS A 114 9.66 -12.27 -13.78
N TYR A 115 9.14 -13.06 -12.85
CA TYR A 115 7.85 -12.82 -12.22
C TYR A 115 7.85 -11.50 -11.45
N THR A 116 8.85 -11.28 -10.59
CA THR A 116 8.98 -10.05 -9.82
C THR A 116 9.12 -8.81 -10.71
N PHE A 117 9.88 -8.91 -11.80
CA PHE A 117 10.06 -7.84 -12.77
C PHE A 117 8.76 -7.44 -13.46
N VAL A 118 7.98 -8.42 -13.92
CA VAL A 118 6.66 -8.14 -14.52
C VAL A 118 5.71 -7.50 -13.52
N HIS A 119 5.65 -7.99 -12.28
CA HIS A 119 4.85 -7.37 -11.22
C HIS A 119 5.27 -5.93 -10.94
N LYS A 120 6.58 -5.64 -10.94
CA LYS A 120 7.09 -4.28 -10.71
C LYS A 120 6.75 -3.33 -11.86
N ILE A 121 6.93 -3.75 -13.11
CA ILE A 121 6.55 -2.93 -14.27
C ILE A 121 5.05 -2.68 -14.30
N ALA A 122 4.24 -3.72 -14.14
CA ALA A 122 2.79 -3.58 -14.12
C ALA A 122 2.35 -2.62 -12.99
N GLY A 123 2.94 -2.72 -11.80
CA GLY A 123 2.69 -1.77 -10.71
C GLY A 123 3.05 -0.33 -11.06
N VAL A 124 4.22 -0.10 -11.68
CA VAL A 124 4.61 1.25 -12.15
C VAL A 124 3.59 1.78 -13.15
N VAL A 125 3.15 0.97 -14.09
CA VAL A 125 2.15 1.35 -15.08
C VAL A 125 0.83 1.70 -14.40
N VAL A 126 0.28 0.82 -13.57
CA VAL A 126 -1.02 1.05 -12.89
C VAL A 126 -1.02 2.32 -12.04
N PHE A 127 0.05 2.59 -11.30
CA PHE A 127 0.08 3.74 -10.37
C PHE A 127 0.53 5.06 -10.99
N ASN A 128 1.17 5.06 -12.16
CA ASN A 128 1.72 6.28 -12.75
C ASN A 128 1.10 6.66 -14.09
N THR A 129 0.37 5.77 -14.76
CA THR A 129 -0.26 6.07 -16.06
C THR A 129 -1.29 7.19 -15.95
N ASP A 130 -2.02 7.26 -14.85
CA ASP A 130 -3.01 8.31 -14.60
C ASP A 130 -2.37 9.71 -14.72
N TYR A 131 -1.18 9.92 -14.13
CA TYR A 131 -0.45 11.19 -14.24
C TYR A 131 -0.04 11.52 -15.67
N LEU A 132 0.35 10.53 -16.46
CA LEU A 132 0.69 10.71 -17.88
C LEU A 132 -0.56 11.11 -18.68
N ILE A 133 -1.67 10.41 -18.48
CA ILE A 133 -2.93 10.71 -19.17
C ILE A 133 -3.42 12.12 -18.77
N ILE A 134 -3.38 12.48 -17.48
CA ILE A 134 -3.75 13.81 -17.01
C ILE A 134 -2.87 14.88 -17.68
N SER A 135 -1.54 14.67 -17.74
CA SER A 135 -0.63 15.65 -18.32
C SER A 135 -0.89 15.94 -19.79
N VAL A 136 -1.24 14.89 -20.55
CA VAL A 136 -1.47 14.98 -22.00
C VAL A 136 -2.84 15.56 -22.33
N PHE A 137 -3.89 15.16 -21.62
CA PHE A 137 -5.28 15.50 -21.96
C PHE A 137 -5.84 16.68 -21.18
N LEU A 138 -5.41 16.90 -19.93
CA LEU A 138 -6.00 17.90 -19.03
C LEU A 138 -5.03 19.00 -18.60
N GLY A 139 -3.75 18.80 -18.83
CA GLY A 139 -2.71 19.78 -18.50
C GLY A 139 -2.10 19.61 -17.10
N ILE A 140 -0.96 20.27 -16.90
CA ILE A 140 -0.11 20.11 -15.70
C ILE A 140 -0.77 20.66 -14.43
N THR A 141 -1.60 21.70 -14.54
CA THR A 141 -2.29 22.31 -13.39
C THR A 141 -3.23 21.32 -12.69
N VAL A 142 -3.91 20.46 -13.44
CA VAL A 142 -4.81 19.43 -12.91
C VAL A 142 -4.03 18.36 -12.13
N ILE A 143 -2.78 18.10 -12.51
CA ILE A 143 -1.91 17.17 -11.79
C ILE A 143 -1.71 17.61 -10.34
N THR A 144 -1.52 18.90 -10.07
CA THR A 144 -1.30 19.42 -8.73
C THR A 144 -2.49 19.12 -7.82
N SER A 145 -3.71 19.37 -8.29
CA SER A 145 -4.93 19.05 -7.55
C SER A 145 -5.07 17.54 -7.33
N PHE A 146 -4.93 16.75 -8.39
CA PHE A 146 -5.04 15.28 -8.30
C PHE A 146 -3.99 14.67 -7.39
N SER A 147 -2.71 15.08 -7.53
CA SER A 147 -1.60 14.55 -6.74
C SER A 147 -1.73 14.85 -5.25
N SER A 148 -2.30 16.01 -4.87
CA SER A 148 -2.53 16.37 -3.47
C SER A 148 -3.44 15.35 -2.77
N TYR A 149 -4.52 14.93 -3.43
CA TYR A 149 -5.41 13.90 -2.89
C TYR A 149 -4.79 12.50 -2.94
N MET A 150 -4.09 12.17 -4.04
CA MET A 150 -3.40 10.88 -4.15
C MET A 150 -2.30 10.71 -3.11
N MET A 151 -1.63 11.79 -2.70
CA MET A 151 -0.63 11.79 -1.63
C MET A 151 -1.23 11.38 -0.28
N LEU A 152 -2.44 11.84 0.03
CA LEU A 152 -3.17 11.41 1.23
C LEU A 152 -3.53 9.92 1.18
N ILE A 153 -4.04 9.45 0.03
CA ILE A 153 -4.38 8.03 -0.17
C ILE A 153 -3.13 7.15 -0.03
N GLN A 154 -2.01 7.56 -0.64
CA GLN A 154 -0.75 6.84 -0.57
C GLN A 154 -0.17 6.82 0.85
N ALA A 155 -0.29 7.93 1.60
CA ALA A 155 0.14 8.00 3.00
C ALA A 155 -0.66 7.01 3.87
N LEU A 156 -1.98 6.95 3.72
CA LEU A 156 -2.83 5.96 4.40
C LEU A 156 -2.42 4.53 4.02
N GLY A 157 -2.26 4.25 2.73
CA GLY A 157 -1.82 2.95 2.24
C GLY A 157 -0.46 2.54 2.80
N PHE A 158 0.49 3.47 2.88
CA PHE A 158 1.81 3.23 3.46
C PHE A 158 1.74 2.87 4.95
N LEU A 159 0.99 3.64 5.74
CA LEU A 159 0.82 3.37 7.18
C LEU A 159 0.20 2.00 7.43
N ILE A 160 -0.86 1.66 6.68
CA ILE A 160 -1.55 0.38 6.82
C ILE A 160 -0.67 -0.78 6.34
N SER A 161 0.07 -0.61 5.24
CA SER A 161 1.02 -1.62 4.74
C SER A 161 2.16 -1.88 5.72
N ALA A 162 2.62 -0.86 6.45
CA ALA A 162 3.64 -1.03 7.49
C ALA A 162 3.16 -1.94 8.63
N ILE A 163 1.89 -1.82 9.02
CA ILE A 163 1.25 -2.67 10.03
C ILE A 163 0.96 -4.07 9.47
N ALA A 164 0.58 -4.14 8.19
CA ALA A 164 0.21 -5.38 7.53
C ALA A 164 1.40 -6.28 7.17
N SER A 165 2.57 -5.72 6.91
CA SER A 165 3.72 -6.48 6.39
C SER A 165 4.16 -7.66 7.29
N PRO A 166 4.14 -7.60 8.64
CA PRO A 166 4.45 -8.74 9.50
C PRO A 166 3.45 -9.89 9.38
N LEU A 167 2.21 -9.61 8.97
CA LEU A 167 1.17 -10.62 8.83
C LEU A 167 1.49 -11.63 7.72
N GLY A 168 2.20 -11.22 6.68
CA GLY A 168 2.68 -12.11 5.62
C GLY A 168 3.61 -13.19 6.17
N ALA A 169 4.59 -12.79 6.99
CA ALA A 169 5.49 -13.73 7.65
C ALA A 169 4.73 -14.67 8.62
N TYR A 170 3.74 -14.15 9.34
CA TYR A 170 2.88 -14.96 10.21
C TYR A 170 2.06 -16.00 9.42
N ILE A 171 1.46 -15.61 8.27
CA ILE A 171 0.74 -16.54 7.39
C ILE A 171 1.69 -17.62 6.88
N GLY A 172 2.90 -17.25 6.44
CA GLY A 172 3.93 -18.19 5.99
C GLY A 172 4.32 -19.20 7.06
N ALA A 173 4.56 -18.75 8.29
CA ALA A 173 4.86 -19.63 9.42
C ALA A 173 3.69 -20.60 9.72
N LYS A 174 2.45 -20.09 9.68
CA LYS A 174 1.24 -20.88 9.90
C LYS A 174 0.97 -21.94 8.82
N LEU A 175 1.41 -21.69 7.60
CA LEU A 175 1.30 -22.65 6.50
C LEU A 175 2.07 -23.96 6.79
N TYR A 176 3.17 -23.87 7.53
CA TYR A 176 3.98 -25.03 7.91
C TYR A 176 3.55 -25.69 9.22
N SER A 177 2.94 -24.94 10.15
CA SER A 177 2.62 -25.43 11.50
C SER A 177 1.16 -25.85 11.68
N ASP A 178 0.24 -25.36 10.88
CA ASP A 178 -1.21 -25.52 11.06
C ASP A 178 -1.87 -26.20 9.86
N SER A 179 -3.11 -26.68 10.06
CA SER A 179 -3.91 -27.21 8.96
C SER A 179 -4.30 -26.11 7.97
N LYS A 180 -4.50 -26.50 6.72
CA LYS A 180 -4.89 -25.61 5.63
C LYS A 180 -6.16 -24.81 5.94
N GLU A 181 -7.15 -25.45 6.57
CA GLU A 181 -8.41 -24.81 6.95
C GLU A 181 -8.21 -23.69 7.97
N LYS A 182 -7.23 -23.84 8.89
CA LYS A 182 -6.85 -22.76 9.82
C LYS A 182 -6.21 -21.59 9.09
N VAL A 183 -5.31 -21.85 8.14
CA VAL A 183 -4.68 -20.82 7.32
C VAL A 183 -5.72 -20.05 6.52
N ILE A 184 -6.67 -20.75 5.88
CA ILE A 184 -7.79 -20.13 5.16
C ILE A 184 -8.61 -19.22 6.08
N ARG A 185 -8.93 -19.65 7.31
CA ARG A 185 -9.67 -18.83 8.28
C ARG A 185 -8.89 -17.57 8.70
N ILE A 186 -7.56 -17.69 8.87
CA ILE A 186 -6.71 -16.54 9.19
C ILE A 186 -6.73 -15.52 8.04
N ILE A 187 -6.59 -15.97 6.80
CA ILE A 187 -6.64 -15.09 5.62
C ILE A 187 -8.03 -14.45 5.48
N SER A 188 -9.09 -15.24 5.66
CA SER A 188 -10.46 -14.75 5.64
C SER A 188 -10.73 -13.69 6.74
N LEU A 189 -10.21 -13.89 7.96
CA LEU A 189 -10.27 -12.88 9.02
C LEU A 189 -9.54 -11.60 8.64
N TYR A 190 -8.32 -11.71 8.09
CA TYR A 190 -7.56 -10.52 7.66
C TYR A 190 -8.29 -9.78 6.55
N ASN A 191 -8.87 -10.48 5.58
CA ASN A 191 -9.70 -9.85 4.55
C ASN A 191 -10.82 -9.01 5.19
N SER A 192 -11.57 -9.57 6.15
CA SER A 192 -12.64 -8.84 6.83
C SER A 192 -12.12 -7.60 7.57
N LEU A 193 -11.00 -7.72 8.30
CA LEU A 193 -10.41 -6.61 9.05
C LEU A 193 -9.91 -5.49 8.11
N PHE A 194 -9.24 -5.85 7.01
CA PHE A 194 -8.76 -4.86 6.04
C PHE A 194 -9.89 -4.22 5.22
N PHE A 195 -10.97 -4.95 4.96
CA PHE A 195 -12.18 -4.39 4.35
C PHE A 195 -12.86 -3.39 5.30
N MET A 196 -13.02 -3.76 6.57
CA MET A 196 -13.54 -2.84 7.60
C MET A 196 -12.70 -1.57 7.71
N LEU A 197 -11.38 -1.72 7.78
CA LEU A 197 -10.44 -0.60 7.82
C LEU A 197 -10.50 0.24 6.53
N GLY A 198 -10.63 -0.40 5.37
CA GLY A 198 -10.79 0.26 4.08
C GLY A 198 -12.04 1.11 4.00
N VAL A 199 -13.19 0.59 4.47
CA VAL A 199 -14.45 1.33 4.55
C VAL A 199 -14.29 2.55 5.44
N PHE A 200 -13.69 2.39 6.62
CA PHE A 200 -13.46 3.48 7.55
C PHE A 200 -12.55 4.57 6.95
N CYS A 201 -11.40 4.18 6.40
CA CYS A 201 -10.46 5.14 5.81
C CYS A 201 -11.05 5.87 4.60
N ALA A 202 -11.79 5.16 3.74
CA ALA A 202 -12.45 5.78 2.58
C ALA A 202 -13.52 6.79 3.01
N TYR A 203 -14.28 6.46 4.06
CA TYR A 203 -15.24 7.38 4.64
C TYR A 203 -14.55 8.63 5.22
N MET A 204 -13.53 8.43 6.05
CA MET A 204 -12.76 9.54 6.62
C MET A 204 -12.12 10.40 5.55
N PHE A 205 -11.59 9.78 4.49
CA PHE A 205 -11.07 10.49 3.33
C PHE A 205 -12.14 11.34 2.64
N TYR A 206 -13.34 10.78 2.41
CA TYR A 206 -14.45 11.50 1.75
C TYR A 206 -14.86 12.75 2.50
N ILE A 207 -14.96 12.69 3.83
CA ILE A 207 -15.44 13.82 4.63
C ILE A 207 -14.36 14.86 4.94
N SER A 208 -13.08 14.46 5.03
CA SER A 208 -12.01 15.33 5.54
C SER A 208 -11.03 15.83 4.49
N SER A 209 -10.85 15.11 3.36
CA SER A 209 -9.78 15.43 2.42
C SER A 209 -9.92 16.80 1.76
N SER A 210 -11.12 17.22 1.37
CA SER A 210 -11.33 18.54 0.76
C SER A 210 -11.02 19.69 1.72
N THR A 211 -11.42 19.56 2.98
CA THR A 211 -11.10 20.57 4.02
C THR A 211 -9.60 20.58 4.29
N PHE A 212 -8.99 19.40 4.44
CA PHE A 212 -7.54 19.30 4.64
C PHE A 212 -6.75 19.93 3.48
N VAL A 213 -7.07 19.59 2.23
CA VAL A 213 -6.40 20.12 1.04
C VAL A 213 -6.60 21.64 0.95
N SER A 214 -7.80 22.13 1.26
CA SER A 214 -8.08 23.58 1.29
C SER A 214 -7.20 24.32 2.30
N LEU A 215 -7.00 23.77 3.48
CA LEU A 215 -6.15 24.35 4.52
C LEU A 215 -4.65 24.23 4.23
N TRP A 216 -4.25 23.12 3.58
CA TRP A 216 -2.85 22.81 3.31
C TRP A 216 -2.32 23.46 2.04
N MET A 217 -3.08 23.39 0.93
CA MET A 217 -2.64 23.79 -0.42
C MET A 217 -3.41 24.99 -0.99
N GLY A 218 -4.51 25.36 -0.33
CA GLY A 218 -5.39 26.46 -0.78
C GLY A 218 -6.68 25.99 -1.45
N LYS A 219 -7.66 26.88 -1.47
CA LYS A 219 -9.02 26.59 -1.96
C LYS A 219 -9.08 26.31 -3.47
N GLU A 220 -8.13 26.82 -4.25
CA GLU A 220 -8.10 26.69 -5.71
C GLU A 220 -7.77 25.26 -6.17
N ILE A 221 -7.16 24.46 -5.30
CA ILE A 221 -6.72 23.08 -5.61
C ILE A 221 -7.80 22.06 -5.26
N VAL A 222 -8.88 22.48 -4.58
CA VAL A 222 -9.93 21.57 -4.12
C VAL A 222 -10.68 20.97 -5.31
N LEU A 223 -10.76 19.62 -5.31
CA LEU A 223 -11.48 18.87 -6.34
C LEU A 223 -12.98 18.86 -6.09
N SER A 224 -13.75 18.59 -7.15
CA SER A 224 -15.21 18.43 -7.05
C SER A 224 -15.60 17.29 -6.12
N GLN A 225 -16.73 17.42 -5.44
CA GLN A 225 -17.18 16.41 -4.49
C GLN A 225 -17.44 15.03 -5.16
N GLN A 226 -17.85 15.02 -6.43
CA GLN A 226 -18.00 13.78 -7.20
C GLN A 226 -16.66 13.07 -7.38
N LEU A 227 -15.60 13.81 -7.71
CA LEU A 227 -14.26 13.26 -7.87
C LEU A 227 -13.68 12.76 -6.53
N VAL A 228 -13.92 13.49 -5.44
CA VAL A 228 -13.53 13.05 -4.09
C VAL A 228 -14.25 11.76 -3.70
N LEU A 229 -15.51 11.59 -4.08
CA LEU A 229 -16.22 10.32 -3.90
C LEU A 229 -15.57 9.17 -4.68
N LEU A 230 -15.23 9.38 -5.94
CA LEU A 230 -14.52 8.37 -6.74
C LEU A 230 -13.15 8.03 -6.14
N LEU A 231 -12.39 9.02 -5.70
CA LEU A 231 -11.11 8.81 -5.02
C LEU A 231 -11.27 8.08 -3.69
N SER A 232 -12.38 8.29 -2.96
CA SER A 232 -12.65 7.54 -1.72
C SER A 232 -12.93 6.06 -2.00
N VAL A 233 -13.60 5.73 -3.10
CA VAL A 233 -13.76 4.33 -3.55
C VAL A 233 -12.40 3.72 -3.91
N ASN A 234 -11.55 4.47 -4.59
CA ASN A 234 -10.19 4.02 -4.90
C ASN A 234 -9.35 3.81 -3.63
N CYS A 235 -9.47 4.71 -2.63
CA CYS A 235 -8.86 4.55 -1.31
C CYS A 235 -9.30 3.26 -0.62
N PHE A 236 -10.61 2.95 -0.65
CA PHE A 236 -11.14 1.68 -0.13
C PHE A 236 -10.44 0.48 -0.79
N VAL A 237 -10.41 0.43 -2.13
CA VAL A 237 -9.82 -0.70 -2.85
C VAL A 237 -8.32 -0.83 -2.57
N LEU A 238 -7.58 0.30 -2.49
CA LEU A 238 -6.17 0.32 -2.16
C LEU A 238 -5.88 -0.35 -0.81
N ILE A 239 -6.71 -0.08 0.20
CA ILE A 239 -6.54 -0.64 1.54
C ILE A 239 -6.99 -2.11 1.58
N ALA A 240 -8.13 -2.42 0.98
CA ALA A 240 -8.66 -3.78 0.93
C ALA A 240 -7.70 -4.75 0.22
N ARG A 241 -7.03 -4.31 -0.88
CA ARG A 241 -6.06 -5.14 -1.63
C ARG A 241 -4.86 -5.58 -0.79
N ILE A 242 -4.49 -4.83 0.24
CA ILE A 242 -3.33 -5.14 1.09
C ILE A 242 -3.45 -6.54 1.71
N SER A 243 -4.66 -6.95 2.10
CA SER A 243 -4.90 -8.28 2.67
C SER A 243 -4.56 -9.41 1.69
N PHE A 244 -4.92 -9.26 0.42
CA PHE A 244 -4.61 -10.23 -0.64
C PHE A 244 -3.12 -10.24 -0.97
N ASP A 245 -2.47 -9.07 -1.02
CA ASP A 245 -1.04 -8.96 -1.30
C ASP A 245 -0.20 -9.58 -0.19
N VAL A 246 -0.56 -9.34 1.07
CA VAL A 246 0.08 -9.95 2.24
C VAL A 246 -0.14 -11.45 2.27
N ALA A 247 -1.34 -11.94 1.96
CA ALA A 247 -1.62 -13.38 1.87
C ALA A 247 -0.79 -14.06 0.77
N LYS A 248 -0.70 -13.44 -0.43
CA LYS A 248 0.15 -13.93 -1.52
C LYS A 248 1.63 -14.08 -1.10
N VAL A 249 2.17 -13.03 -0.50
CA VAL A 249 3.57 -13.02 -0.01
C VAL A 249 3.76 -14.13 1.03
N GLY A 250 2.85 -14.26 1.99
CA GLY A 250 2.90 -15.28 3.02
C GLY A 250 2.82 -16.71 2.47
N LEU A 251 2.01 -16.93 1.43
CA LEU A 251 1.89 -18.23 0.76
C LEU A 251 3.04 -18.50 -0.24
N GLY A 252 3.92 -17.53 -0.50
CA GLY A 252 4.99 -17.64 -1.50
C GLY A 252 4.46 -17.76 -2.93
N TYR A 253 3.25 -17.27 -3.21
CA TYR A 253 2.56 -17.48 -4.48
C TYR A 253 2.61 -16.23 -5.36
N MET A 254 3.66 -16.11 -6.20
CA MET A 254 3.92 -14.95 -7.06
C MET A 254 3.69 -15.25 -8.57
N SER A 255 3.08 -16.39 -8.91
CA SER A 255 2.91 -16.82 -10.30
C SER A 255 1.78 -16.12 -11.06
N ASP A 256 1.01 -15.24 -10.42
CA ASP A 256 -0.13 -14.51 -10.98
C ASP A 256 0.27 -13.27 -11.81
N ILE A 257 1.29 -13.38 -12.64
CA ILE A 257 1.78 -12.25 -13.47
C ILE A 257 0.74 -11.69 -14.44
N GLU A 258 -0.23 -12.52 -14.82
CA GLU A 258 -1.31 -12.14 -15.74
C GLU A 258 -2.25 -11.09 -15.11
N LEU A 259 -2.50 -11.16 -13.80
CA LEU A 259 -3.43 -10.27 -13.13
C LEU A 259 -2.96 -8.80 -13.10
N PRO A 260 -1.73 -8.46 -12.69
CA PRO A 260 -1.25 -7.08 -12.74
C PRO A 260 -1.15 -6.53 -14.17
N LEU A 261 -0.83 -7.37 -15.16
CA LEU A 261 -0.83 -6.95 -16.56
C LEU A 261 -2.24 -6.64 -17.04
N LEU A 262 -3.21 -7.49 -16.72
CA LEU A 262 -4.61 -7.26 -17.04
C LEU A 262 -5.14 -5.98 -16.36
N GLU A 263 -4.78 -5.75 -15.08
CA GLU A 263 -5.11 -4.53 -14.35
C GLU A 263 -4.58 -3.29 -15.11
N ALA A 264 -3.31 -3.31 -15.53
CA ALA A 264 -2.71 -2.22 -16.27
C ALA A 264 -3.38 -1.97 -17.62
N ILE A 265 -3.68 -3.02 -18.38
CA ILE A 265 -4.33 -2.91 -19.70
C ILE A 265 -5.74 -2.34 -19.56
N ILE A 266 -6.55 -2.87 -18.64
CA ILE A 266 -7.92 -2.37 -18.41
C ILE A 266 -7.86 -0.90 -17.96
N ASN A 267 -6.98 -0.57 -17.01
CA ASN A 267 -6.81 0.80 -16.53
C ASN A 267 -6.52 1.76 -17.69
N ILE A 268 -5.51 1.48 -18.51
CA ILE A 268 -5.12 2.33 -19.62
C ILE A 268 -6.26 2.48 -20.64
N ILE A 269 -6.85 1.39 -21.07
CA ILE A 269 -7.89 1.43 -22.12
C ILE A 269 -9.10 2.20 -21.63
N VAL A 270 -9.62 1.89 -20.45
CA VAL A 270 -10.83 2.54 -19.92
C VAL A 270 -10.56 4.02 -19.61
N SER A 271 -9.40 4.35 -19.04
CA SER A 271 -9.02 5.74 -18.76
C SER A 271 -8.87 6.57 -20.04
N LEU A 272 -8.22 6.02 -21.09
CA LEU A 272 -8.08 6.71 -22.38
C LEU A 272 -9.42 6.92 -23.08
N VAL A 273 -10.34 5.99 -22.99
CA VAL A 273 -11.68 6.17 -23.57
C VAL A 273 -12.48 7.20 -22.77
N LEU A 274 -12.52 7.07 -21.45
CA LEU A 274 -13.38 7.89 -20.61
C LEU A 274 -12.84 9.33 -20.38
N VAL A 275 -11.54 9.58 -20.54
CA VAL A 275 -10.99 10.94 -20.38
C VAL A 275 -11.61 11.93 -21.38
N HIS A 276 -11.95 11.49 -22.58
CA HIS A 276 -12.56 12.35 -23.61
C HIS A 276 -13.98 12.80 -23.27
N TYR A 277 -14.73 11.98 -22.50
CA TYR A 277 -16.14 12.25 -22.16
C TYR A 277 -16.30 12.84 -20.76
N LEU A 278 -15.48 12.40 -19.80
CA LEU A 278 -15.63 12.68 -18.37
C LEU A 278 -14.42 13.41 -17.76
N GLY A 279 -13.40 13.73 -18.56
CA GLY A 279 -12.19 14.38 -18.07
C GLY A 279 -11.52 13.58 -16.95
N LEU A 280 -11.16 14.25 -15.86
CA LEU A 280 -10.47 13.64 -14.71
C LEU A 280 -11.32 12.54 -14.04
N ASN A 281 -12.65 12.69 -13.98
CA ASN A 281 -13.54 11.65 -13.47
C ASN A 281 -13.39 10.34 -14.27
N GLY A 282 -13.24 10.45 -15.60
CA GLY A 282 -13.05 9.31 -16.49
C GLY A 282 -11.77 8.52 -16.19
N ILE A 283 -10.68 9.19 -15.88
CA ILE A 283 -9.41 8.55 -15.52
C ILE A 283 -9.57 7.77 -14.21
N VAL A 284 -10.15 8.39 -13.18
CA VAL A 284 -10.37 7.73 -11.89
C VAL A 284 -11.35 6.56 -12.00
N ILE A 285 -12.39 6.67 -12.84
CA ILE A 285 -13.31 5.56 -13.13
C ILE A 285 -12.55 4.40 -13.79
N GLY A 286 -11.63 4.67 -14.73
CA GLY A 286 -10.80 3.64 -15.34
C GLY A 286 -9.99 2.85 -14.31
N THR A 287 -9.37 3.55 -13.36
CA THR A 287 -8.66 2.94 -12.23
C THR A 287 -9.60 2.13 -11.33
N ILE A 288 -10.80 2.63 -11.03
CA ILE A 288 -11.79 1.89 -10.23
C ILE A 288 -12.27 0.63 -10.96
N VAL A 289 -12.56 0.70 -12.26
CA VAL A 289 -13.01 -0.45 -13.06
C VAL A 289 -11.95 -1.54 -13.09
N SER A 290 -10.69 -1.20 -13.38
CA SER A 290 -9.58 -2.17 -13.37
C SER A 290 -9.40 -2.80 -11.98
N ASN A 291 -9.46 -2.01 -10.92
CA ASN A 291 -9.37 -2.45 -9.55
C ASN A 291 -10.53 -3.39 -9.13
N ILE A 292 -11.76 -3.06 -9.51
CA ILE A 292 -12.93 -3.92 -9.22
C ILE A 292 -12.78 -5.27 -9.92
N ILE A 293 -12.48 -5.27 -11.21
CA ILE A 293 -12.39 -6.52 -12.00
C ILE A 293 -11.20 -7.35 -11.50
N VAL A 294 -10.03 -6.76 -11.40
CA VAL A 294 -8.81 -7.54 -11.14
C VAL A 294 -8.59 -7.74 -9.65
N VAL A 295 -8.64 -6.69 -8.85
CA VAL A 295 -8.29 -6.76 -7.43
C VAL A 295 -9.40 -7.34 -6.58
N MET A 296 -10.67 -6.98 -6.86
CA MET A 296 -11.80 -7.39 -6.03
C MET A 296 -12.46 -8.69 -6.46
N ILE A 297 -12.26 -9.13 -7.72
CA ILE A 297 -12.85 -10.36 -8.24
C ILE A 297 -11.76 -11.38 -8.58
N LEU A 298 -10.87 -11.08 -9.53
CA LEU A 298 -9.95 -12.09 -10.06
C LEU A 298 -8.86 -12.47 -9.06
N LYS A 299 -8.32 -11.53 -8.32
CA LYS A 299 -7.23 -11.78 -7.35
C LYS A 299 -7.67 -12.69 -6.18
N PRO A 300 -8.82 -12.47 -5.51
CA PRO A 300 -9.36 -13.42 -4.54
C PRO A 300 -9.63 -14.81 -5.13
N VAL A 301 -10.26 -14.87 -6.33
CA VAL A 301 -10.50 -16.15 -7.00
C VAL A 301 -9.21 -16.89 -7.23
N PHE A 302 -8.19 -16.22 -7.75
CA PHE A 302 -6.89 -16.80 -8.01
C PHE A 302 -6.22 -17.31 -6.72
N LEU A 303 -6.24 -16.49 -5.65
CA LEU A 303 -5.67 -16.82 -4.35
C LEU A 303 -6.33 -18.06 -3.73
N TYR A 304 -7.66 -18.05 -3.63
CA TYR A 304 -8.39 -19.15 -3.00
C TYR A 304 -8.39 -20.42 -3.85
N LYS A 305 -8.53 -20.30 -5.17
CA LYS A 305 -8.57 -21.46 -6.07
C LYS A 305 -7.18 -22.08 -6.27
N ASN A 306 -6.18 -21.29 -6.62
CA ASN A 306 -4.88 -21.80 -7.06
C ASN A 306 -3.91 -21.99 -5.89
N ALA A 307 -3.79 -21.01 -4.97
CA ALA A 307 -2.87 -21.11 -3.85
C ALA A 307 -3.44 -21.96 -2.70
N LEU A 308 -4.71 -21.75 -2.38
CA LEU A 308 -5.37 -22.43 -1.25
C LEU A 308 -6.23 -23.63 -1.67
N LYS A 309 -6.43 -23.88 -2.95
CA LYS A 309 -7.26 -24.99 -3.50
C LYS A 309 -8.59 -25.14 -2.73
N SER A 310 -9.28 -24.03 -2.53
CA SER A 310 -10.57 -23.98 -1.84
C SER A 310 -11.71 -24.30 -2.80
N ASP A 311 -12.86 -24.73 -2.24
CA ASP A 311 -14.05 -25.04 -3.02
C ASP A 311 -14.68 -23.77 -3.62
N ASN A 312 -15.34 -23.92 -4.77
CA ASN A 312 -15.97 -22.79 -5.46
C ASN A 312 -17.06 -22.12 -4.59
N ALA A 313 -17.82 -22.88 -3.79
CA ALA A 313 -18.81 -22.34 -2.87
C ALA A 313 -18.19 -21.39 -1.84
N PHE A 314 -17.03 -21.75 -1.29
CA PHE A 314 -16.30 -20.88 -0.36
C PHE A 314 -15.82 -19.60 -1.07
N ILE A 315 -15.31 -19.71 -2.29
CA ILE A 315 -14.85 -18.55 -3.08
C ILE A 315 -16.00 -17.57 -3.33
N ILE A 316 -17.15 -18.08 -3.75
CA ILE A 316 -18.36 -17.27 -3.98
C ILE A 316 -18.81 -16.58 -2.69
N HIS A 317 -18.83 -17.30 -1.57
CA HIS A 317 -19.17 -16.74 -0.26
C HIS A 317 -18.22 -15.60 0.13
N GLU A 318 -16.91 -15.77 -0.05
CA GLU A 318 -15.90 -14.71 0.23
C GLU A 318 -16.08 -13.48 -0.67
N LEU A 319 -16.39 -13.68 -1.95
CA LEU A 319 -16.70 -12.59 -2.87
C LEU A 319 -17.97 -11.85 -2.46
N ILE A 320 -19.07 -12.57 -2.19
CA ILE A 320 -20.34 -11.94 -1.74
C ILE A 320 -20.10 -11.15 -0.46
N ARG A 321 -19.36 -11.70 0.50
CA ARG A 321 -19.02 -11.02 1.73
C ARG A 321 -18.24 -9.72 1.46
N SER A 322 -17.26 -9.76 0.56
CA SER A 322 -16.48 -8.59 0.18
C SER A 322 -17.35 -7.50 -0.45
N TRP A 323 -18.24 -7.86 -1.37
CA TRP A 323 -19.17 -6.93 -2.01
C TRP A 323 -20.21 -6.36 -1.05
N PHE A 324 -20.65 -7.15 -0.06
CA PHE A 324 -21.53 -6.67 1.00
C PHE A 324 -20.91 -5.50 1.78
N PHE A 325 -19.63 -5.57 2.12
CA PHE A 325 -18.96 -4.47 2.81
C PHE A 325 -18.78 -3.23 1.94
N ILE A 326 -18.57 -3.39 0.63
CA ILE A 326 -18.58 -2.25 -0.31
C ILE A 326 -19.96 -1.58 -0.31
N SER A 327 -21.03 -2.38 -0.35
CA SER A 327 -22.41 -1.84 -0.34
C SER A 327 -22.72 -1.10 0.95
N ILE A 328 -22.28 -1.59 2.11
CA ILE A 328 -22.40 -0.89 3.39
C ILE A 328 -21.68 0.46 3.35
N PHE A 329 -20.46 0.50 2.78
CA PHE A 329 -19.72 1.75 2.63
C PHE A 329 -20.51 2.78 1.81
N LEU A 330 -21.02 2.38 0.66
CA LEU A 330 -21.81 3.24 -0.22
C LEU A 330 -23.09 3.75 0.48
N LEU A 331 -23.75 2.89 1.23
CA LEU A 331 -24.93 3.27 2.03
C LEU A 331 -24.57 4.20 3.19
N SER A 332 -23.45 3.99 3.87
CA SER A 332 -23.04 4.82 5.00
C SER A 332 -22.80 6.28 4.61
N ILE A 333 -22.35 6.54 3.37
CA ILE A 333 -22.17 7.89 2.84
C ILE A 333 -23.52 8.66 2.79
N PHE A 334 -24.62 7.99 2.57
CA PHE A 334 -25.96 8.60 2.48
C PHE A 334 -26.48 9.08 3.84
N PHE A 335 -26.10 8.42 4.94
CA PHE A 335 -26.69 8.66 6.27
C PHE A 335 -25.84 9.57 7.18
N ILE A 336 -24.77 10.18 6.64
CA ILE A 336 -23.84 10.90 7.48
C ILE A 336 -24.21 12.37 7.61
N THR A 337 -24.62 12.75 8.82
CA THR A 337 -24.70 14.14 9.28
C THR A 337 -23.32 14.60 9.75
N ARG A 338 -22.80 15.66 9.13
CA ARG A 338 -21.55 16.29 9.59
C ARG A 338 -21.81 17.01 10.90
N ALA A 339 -21.08 16.63 11.94
CA ALA A 339 -21.04 17.42 13.17
C ALA A 339 -20.33 18.75 12.86
N LYS A 340 -21.00 19.89 13.12
CA LYS A 340 -20.40 21.23 13.01
C LYS A 340 -20.06 21.69 14.41
N VAL A 341 -18.78 21.77 14.72
CA VAL A 341 -18.24 22.49 15.87
C VAL A 341 -17.41 23.62 15.30
N ILE A 342 -17.67 24.85 15.70
CA ILE A 342 -16.98 26.04 15.18
C ILE A 342 -15.96 26.48 16.23
N VAL A 343 -14.69 26.40 15.89
CA VAL A 343 -13.57 26.88 16.72
C VAL A 343 -12.84 27.99 15.96
N SER A 344 -12.30 28.97 16.66
CA SER A 344 -11.64 30.14 16.06
C SER A 344 -10.39 29.83 15.22
N ASN A 345 -9.74 28.67 15.47
CA ASN A 345 -8.57 28.23 14.71
C ASN A 345 -9.00 27.16 13.71
N GLU A 346 -8.81 27.41 12.41
CA GLU A 346 -9.25 26.54 11.32
C GLU A 346 -8.63 25.12 11.38
N TRP A 347 -7.37 24.97 11.75
CA TRP A 347 -6.72 23.68 11.92
C TRP A 347 -7.25 22.92 13.13
N LEU A 348 -7.45 23.61 14.25
CA LEU A 348 -8.00 22.99 15.46
C LEU A 348 -9.44 22.53 15.22
N ASP A 349 -10.24 23.37 14.57
CA ASP A 349 -11.62 23.05 14.16
C ASP A 349 -11.63 21.81 13.27
N PHE A 350 -10.75 21.75 12.26
CA PHE A 350 -10.60 20.58 11.41
C PHE A 350 -10.31 19.30 12.20
N PHE A 351 -9.33 19.31 13.11
CA PHE A 351 -8.98 18.12 13.90
C PHE A 351 -10.13 17.68 14.83
N ILE A 352 -10.82 18.61 15.48
CA ILE A 352 -11.97 18.30 16.33
C ILE A 352 -13.10 17.69 15.50
N GLN A 353 -13.41 18.26 14.33
CA GLN A 353 -14.44 17.73 13.43
C GLN A 353 -14.09 16.32 12.92
N VAL A 354 -12.85 16.07 12.54
CA VAL A 354 -12.38 14.74 12.13
C VAL A 354 -12.51 13.73 13.26
N CYS A 355 -12.07 14.06 14.47
CA CYS A 355 -12.20 13.18 15.63
C CYS A 355 -13.68 12.87 15.96
N MET A 356 -14.54 13.88 16.03
CA MET A 356 -15.96 13.68 16.33
C MET A 356 -16.68 12.88 15.23
N SER A 357 -16.39 13.19 13.97
CA SER A 357 -16.98 12.48 12.82
C SER A 357 -16.47 11.05 12.67
N SER A 358 -15.35 10.67 13.29
CA SER A 358 -14.80 9.33 13.22
C SER A 358 -15.44 8.34 14.20
N ILE A 359 -15.91 8.80 15.35
CA ILE A 359 -16.40 7.93 16.44
C ILE A 359 -17.63 7.15 16.02
N THR A 360 -18.66 7.84 15.52
CA THR A 360 -19.94 7.22 15.14
C THR A 360 -19.79 6.15 14.07
N PRO A 361 -19.13 6.42 12.91
CA PRO A 361 -18.96 5.40 11.88
C PRO A 361 -18.05 4.27 12.33
N LEU A 362 -17.04 4.52 13.16
CA LEU A 362 -16.21 3.46 13.71
C LEU A 362 -17.03 2.49 14.57
N LEU A 363 -17.85 3.01 15.47
CA LEU A 363 -18.74 2.20 16.31
C LEU A 363 -19.76 1.43 15.48
N LEU A 364 -20.38 2.06 14.48
CA LEU A 364 -21.31 1.41 13.57
C LEU A 364 -20.64 0.29 12.77
N LEU A 365 -19.44 0.51 12.24
CA LEU A 365 -18.70 -0.51 11.52
C LEU A 365 -18.36 -1.70 12.43
N ILE A 366 -17.84 -1.46 13.63
CA ILE A 366 -17.56 -2.51 14.60
C ILE A 366 -18.83 -3.30 14.91
N MET A 367 -19.96 -2.64 15.12
CA MET A 367 -21.25 -3.29 15.38
C MET A 367 -21.69 -4.15 14.18
N ILE A 368 -21.69 -3.61 12.96
CA ILE A 368 -22.09 -4.30 11.74
C ILE A 368 -21.21 -5.54 11.52
N TYR A 369 -19.88 -5.38 11.57
CA TYR A 369 -18.96 -6.51 11.36
C TYR A 369 -19.08 -7.56 12.46
N SER A 370 -19.32 -7.17 13.72
CA SER A 370 -19.54 -8.13 14.81
C SER A 370 -20.83 -8.95 14.63
N VAL A 371 -21.86 -8.38 14.00
CA VAL A 371 -23.14 -9.07 13.73
C VAL A 371 -23.03 -9.98 12.51
N PHE A 372 -22.53 -9.45 11.41
CA PHE A 372 -22.58 -10.12 10.09
C PHE A 372 -21.35 -10.96 9.78
N ASP A 373 -20.17 -10.69 10.38
CA ASP A 373 -18.95 -11.46 10.13
C ASP A 373 -18.59 -12.36 11.31
N SER A 374 -18.73 -13.67 11.12
CA SER A 374 -18.43 -14.67 12.15
C SER A 374 -16.95 -14.70 12.54
N ASN A 375 -16.03 -14.36 11.64
CA ASN A 375 -14.60 -14.35 11.90
C ASN A 375 -14.23 -13.15 12.79
N VAL A 376 -14.76 -11.97 12.47
CA VAL A 376 -14.56 -10.75 13.28
C VAL A 376 -15.19 -10.91 14.66
N ARG A 377 -16.41 -11.45 14.75
CA ARG A 377 -17.07 -11.72 16.03
C ARG A 377 -16.24 -12.61 16.93
N LYS A 378 -15.71 -13.73 16.41
CA LYS A 378 -14.84 -14.63 17.17
C LYS A 378 -13.55 -13.95 17.60
N PHE A 379 -12.94 -13.17 16.72
CA PHE A 379 -11.73 -12.42 17.04
C PHE A 379 -11.98 -11.42 18.17
N MET A 380 -13.03 -10.63 18.10
CA MET A 380 -13.40 -9.69 19.16
C MET A 380 -13.67 -10.40 20.50
N PHE A 381 -14.40 -11.51 20.47
CA PHE A 381 -14.65 -12.29 21.69
C PHE A 381 -13.35 -12.78 22.35
N VAL A 382 -12.39 -13.26 21.56
CA VAL A 382 -11.07 -13.69 22.06
C VAL A 382 -10.29 -12.51 22.65
N MET A 383 -10.31 -11.36 22.00
CA MET A 383 -9.66 -10.14 22.49
C MET A 383 -10.26 -9.68 23.82
N PHE A 384 -11.59 -9.60 23.93
CA PHE A 384 -12.27 -9.24 25.19
C PHE A 384 -11.96 -10.22 26.32
N LYS A 385 -11.96 -11.53 26.03
CA LYS A 385 -11.62 -12.55 27.03
C LYS A 385 -10.17 -12.43 27.51
N LYS A 386 -9.24 -12.05 26.63
CA LYS A 386 -7.85 -11.84 27.01
C LYS A 386 -7.69 -10.60 27.89
N MET A 387 -8.31 -9.48 27.51
CA MET A 387 -8.31 -8.25 28.31
C MET A 387 -8.92 -8.46 29.71
N TYR A 388 -9.96 -9.30 29.83
CA TYR A 388 -10.61 -9.59 31.11
C TYR A 388 -9.82 -10.58 31.98
N ARG A 389 -8.83 -11.29 31.43
CA ARG A 389 -7.96 -12.20 32.18
C ARG A 389 -6.66 -11.57 32.67
N GLU A 390 -6.28 -10.46 32.07
CA GLU A 390 -5.06 -9.70 32.41
C GLU A 390 -5.34 -8.55 33.39
N ASN A 391 -6.63 -8.24 33.69
CA ASN A 391 -7.10 -7.41 34.79
C ASN A 391 -7.68 -8.29 35.92
#